data_88c401fab3523558ece636d3bc3dfa2e
#
_entry.id   88c401fab3523558ece636d3bc3dfa2e
#
_cell.length_a   1.000
_cell.length_b   1.000
_cell.length_c   1.000
_cell.angle_alpha   90.00
_cell.angle_beta   90.00
_cell.angle_gamma   90.00
#
_symmetry.space_group_name_H-M   'P 1'
#
loop_
_entity.id
_entity.type
_entity.pdbx_description
1 polymer ?
#
loop_
_entity_poly.entity_id
_entity_poly.type
_entity_poly.pdbx_seq_one_letter_code
_entity_poly.pdbx_strand_id
1 'polypeptide(L)'
;MRIDYSIDHAVQLEVNFEVEGFTILLGQSGEGKTTLLRAVAGLLPARGEPFGGLLPQQRAVGYLPQGYALFPHLRAWENVAFALPRGPQRRPQALELLARVRLVDVAERYPPALSGGQQQRVALARALARKPQLLLLDEPSSALDAATRDEVMAELISEMHEFGLPALAVSHDPHLAALADRVAVMSGRRIVQQGTPAEVLSRPGSPAVARLLGHRNLFTARVVGHENSSTTLLRWEAANGITLRLLRQSELTAGQLVQWMIAPTAVRLPSLKPELYRPDNPVTGRVESRLNLGAYFQVALSCGSERLWVAATSDLVRHHGLETGSEITVDLGNNGLVC
;
A
#
# COMPACT_ATOMS: atom_id res chain seq x y z
N MET A 1 -7.39 0.85 18.04
CA MET A 1 -8.89 0.87 17.99
C MET A 1 -9.35 -0.24 17.06
N ARG A 2 -10.29 -1.09 17.48
CA ARG A 2 -10.81 -2.17 16.64
C ARG A 2 -11.95 -1.65 15.74
N ILE A 3 -11.91 -1.96 14.47
CA ILE A 3 -12.96 -1.73 13.48
C ILE A 3 -13.62 -3.06 13.17
N ASP A 4 -14.90 -3.19 13.46
CA ASP A 4 -15.69 -4.39 13.23
C ASP A 4 -17.02 -3.98 12.62
N TYR A 5 -17.19 -4.12 11.31
CA TYR A 5 -18.33 -3.59 10.56
C TYR A 5 -18.90 -4.62 9.57
N SER A 6 -20.23 -4.68 9.54
CA SER A 6 -21.01 -5.41 8.55
C SER A 6 -21.93 -4.44 7.79
N ILE A 7 -21.85 -4.48 6.46
CA ILE A 7 -22.60 -3.64 5.54
C ILE A 7 -23.37 -4.55 4.59
N ASP A 8 -24.71 -4.45 4.62
CA ASP A 8 -25.60 -5.28 3.80
C ASP A 8 -26.19 -4.51 2.60
N HIS A 9 -26.00 -3.17 2.55
CA HIS A 9 -26.50 -2.29 1.50
C HIS A 9 -25.35 -1.78 0.62
N ALA A 10 -25.61 -1.62 -0.65
CA ALA A 10 -24.68 -1.17 -1.70
C ALA A 10 -23.53 -2.13 -2.01
N VAL A 11 -22.88 -2.68 -0.98
CA VAL A 11 -21.81 -3.68 -1.09
C VAL A 11 -21.92 -4.58 0.13
N GLN A 12 -22.00 -5.88 -0.07
CA GLN A 12 -21.91 -6.83 1.05
C GLN A 12 -20.46 -6.88 1.52
N LEU A 13 -20.20 -6.40 2.74
CA LEU A 13 -18.87 -6.23 3.31
C LEU A 13 -18.88 -6.63 4.78
N GLU A 14 -17.94 -7.47 5.18
CA GLU A 14 -17.71 -7.83 6.57
C GLU A 14 -16.22 -7.72 6.88
N VAL A 15 -15.86 -6.83 7.81
CA VAL A 15 -14.47 -6.54 8.14
C VAL A 15 -14.25 -6.47 9.63
N ASN A 16 -13.11 -7.01 10.07
CA ASN A 16 -12.63 -6.94 11.43
C ASN A 16 -11.11 -6.76 11.41
N PHE A 17 -10.62 -5.62 11.90
CA PHE A 17 -9.19 -5.31 11.97
C PHE A 17 -8.91 -4.20 12.98
N GLU A 18 -7.62 -3.99 13.29
CA GLU A 18 -7.18 -2.97 14.22
C GLU A 18 -6.61 -1.75 13.52
N VAL A 19 -6.95 -0.57 14.04
CA VAL A 19 -6.37 0.72 13.68
C VAL A 19 -5.47 1.18 14.82
N GLU A 20 -4.19 1.38 14.51
CA GLU A 20 -3.15 1.83 15.43
C GLU A 20 -2.27 2.84 14.70
N GLY A 21 -2.02 4.00 15.33
CA GLY A 21 -1.29 5.08 14.68
C GLY A 21 -1.92 5.46 13.34
N PHE A 22 -1.09 5.61 12.31
CA PHE A 22 -1.52 5.79 10.93
C PHE A 22 -1.64 4.43 10.24
N THR A 23 -2.87 3.93 10.13
CA THR A 23 -3.17 2.63 9.50
C THR A 23 -3.65 2.83 8.07
N ILE A 24 -3.08 2.09 7.13
CA ILE A 24 -3.53 2.07 5.73
C ILE A 24 -4.30 0.79 5.44
N LEU A 25 -5.50 0.95 4.89
CA LEU A 25 -6.28 -0.12 4.29
C LEU A 25 -6.04 -0.14 2.78
N LEU A 26 -5.24 -1.10 2.32
CA LEU A 26 -4.98 -1.35 0.90
C LEU A 26 -6.04 -2.26 0.30
N GLY A 27 -6.35 -2.04 -0.97
CA GLY A 27 -7.24 -2.92 -1.75
C GLY A 27 -7.46 -2.37 -3.15
N GLN A 28 -7.91 -3.21 -4.07
CA GLN A 28 -8.26 -2.77 -5.42
C GLN A 28 -9.44 -1.80 -5.42
N SER A 29 -9.59 -1.04 -6.50
CA SER A 29 -10.78 -0.19 -6.70
C SER A 29 -12.03 -1.06 -6.75
N GLY A 30 -13.11 -0.63 -6.09
CA GLY A 30 -14.36 -1.37 -6.03
C GLY A 30 -14.49 -2.40 -4.90
N GLU A 31 -13.46 -2.65 -4.11
CA GLU A 31 -13.50 -3.57 -2.95
C GLU A 31 -14.36 -3.07 -1.78
N GLY A 32 -14.79 -1.81 -1.77
CA GLY A 32 -15.66 -1.26 -0.73
C GLY A 32 -14.95 -0.44 0.34
N LYS A 33 -13.67 -0.05 0.14
CA LYS A 33 -12.89 0.74 1.10
C LYS A 33 -13.56 2.09 1.47
N THR A 34 -13.93 2.89 0.49
CA THR A 34 -14.69 4.16 0.69
C THR A 34 -16.04 3.89 1.36
N THR A 35 -16.71 2.78 1.01
CA THR A 35 -17.97 2.36 1.62
C THR A 35 -17.78 2.09 3.11
N LEU A 36 -16.70 1.42 3.49
CA LEU A 36 -16.34 1.21 4.89
C LEU A 36 -16.12 2.53 5.63
N LEU A 37 -15.31 3.45 5.07
CA LEU A 37 -15.08 4.76 5.71
C LEU A 37 -16.40 5.52 5.92
N ARG A 38 -17.28 5.53 4.91
CA ARG A 38 -18.60 6.17 5.03
C ARG A 38 -19.50 5.48 6.07
N ALA A 39 -19.42 4.17 6.20
CA ALA A 39 -20.14 3.41 7.22
C ALA A 39 -19.63 3.76 8.63
N VAL A 40 -18.31 3.80 8.84
CA VAL A 40 -17.70 4.22 10.11
C VAL A 40 -18.04 5.66 10.44
N ALA A 41 -18.08 6.55 9.44
CA ALA A 41 -18.51 7.94 9.59
C ALA A 41 -20.03 8.10 9.86
N GLY A 42 -20.82 7.03 9.70
CA GLY A 42 -22.28 7.05 9.86
C GLY A 42 -23.03 7.60 8.65
N LEU A 43 -22.35 7.77 7.52
CA LEU A 43 -22.92 8.29 6.26
C LEU A 43 -23.64 7.22 5.44
N LEU A 44 -23.50 5.95 5.83
CA LEU A 44 -24.19 4.80 5.26
C LEU A 44 -24.73 3.92 6.39
N PRO A 45 -25.90 3.29 6.20
CA PRO A 45 -26.42 2.30 7.13
C PRO A 45 -25.46 1.11 7.25
N ALA A 46 -25.06 0.80 8.47
CA ALA A 46 -24.19 -0.34 8.78
C ALA A 46 -24.35 -0.74 10.25
N ARG A 47 -24.00 -1.97 10.56
CA ARG A 47 -23.83 -2.45 11.93
C ARG A 47 -22.35 -2.58 12.22
N GLY A 48 -21.91 -2.21 13.41
CA GLY A 48 -20.50 -2.38 13.77
C GLY A 48 -20.02 -1.45 14.86
N GLU A 49 -18.78 -1.68 15.28
CA GLU A 49 -18.09 -0.92 16.32
C GLU A 49 -16.72 -0.44 15.78
N PRO A 50 -16.21 0.72 16.24
CA PRO A 50 -16.81 1.65 17.20
C PRO A 50 -17.93 2.50 16.55
N PHE A 51 -18.68 3.22 17.36
CA PHE A 51 -19.73 4.18 16.96
C PHE A 51 -21.03 3.56 16.44
N GLY A 52 -21.26 2.25 16.60
CA GLY A 52 -22.51 1.59 16.21
C GLY A 52 -23.75 2.24 16.85
N GLY A 53 -24.84 2.34 16.09
CA GLY A 53 -26.08 2.96 16.56
C GLY A 53 -26.07 4.48 16.72
N LEU A 54 -24.90 5.14 16.68
CA LEU A 54 -24.82 6.61 16.79
C LEU A 54 -25.12 7.29 15.45
N LEU A 55 -25.81 8.42 15.51
CA LEU A 55 -26.01 9.29 14.36
C LEU A 55 -24.67 9.92 13.91
N PRO A 56 -24.50 10.30 12.63
CA PRO A 56 -23.23 10.85 12.13
C PRO A 56 -22.69 12.02 12.96
N GLN A 57 -23.55 12.93 13.39
CA GLN A 57 -23.18 14.09 14.20
C GLN A 57 -22.75 13.75 15.64
N GLN A 58 -23.04 12.55 16.12
CA GLN A 58 -22.67 12.05 17.46
C GLN A 58 -21.37 11.25 17.44
N ARG A 59 -20.91 10.84 16.25
CA ARG A 59 -19.67 10.07 16.11
C ARG A 59 -18.46 10.98 16.26
N ALA A 60 -17.53 10.57 17.10
CA ALA A 60 -16.27 11.28 17.31
C ALA A 60 -15.26 10.97 16.18
N VAL A 61 -15.64 11.21 14.94
CA VAL A 61 -14.83 10.96 13.74
C VAL A 61 -14.57 12.25 12.98
N GLY A 62 -13.34 12.41 12.49
CA GLY A 62 -13.01 13.35 11.43
C GLY A 62 -12.98 12.61 10.09
N TYR A 63 -13.65 13.13 9.06
CA TYR A 63 -13.66 12.51 7.75
C TYR A 63 -13.12 13.46 6.68
N LEU A 64 -12.09 13.00 6.00
CA LEU A 64 -11.46 13.65 4.86
C LEU A 64 -11.83 12.86 3.59
N PRO A 65 -12.81 13.30 2.82
CA PRO A 65 -13.20 12.63 1.58
C PRO A 65 -12.19 12.88 0.48
N GLN A 66 -12.23 12.04 -0.54
CA GLN A 66 -11.45 12.22 -1.76
C GLN A 66 -11.69 13.62 -2.37
N GLY A 67 -10.61 14.31 -2.75
CA GLY A 67 -10.69 15.69 -3.28
C GLY A 67 -11.02 16.74 -2.22
N TYR A 68 -10.87 16.43 -0.91
CA TYR A 68 -10.93 17.31 0.25
C TYR A 68 -12.29 17.95 0.53
N ALA A 69 -13.18 18.07 -0.45
CA ALA A 69 -14.53 18.66 -0.36
C ALA A 69 -14.55 20.01 0.41
N LEU A 70 -13.63 20.90 0.08
CA LEU A 70 -13.65 22.27 0.60
C LEU A 70 -14.78 23.05 -0.04
N PHE A 71 -15.39 23.95 0.72
CA PHE A 71 -16.40 24.88 0.21
C PHE A 71 -15.70 25.98 -0.59
N PRO A 72 -15.87 26.06 -1.93
CA PRO A 72 -15.07 26.95 -2.76
C PRO A 72 -15.38 28.44 -2.53
N HIS A 73 -16.55 28.75 -1.98
CA HIS A 73 -17.04 30.09 -1.66
C HIS A 73 -16.70 30.54 -0.24
N LEU A 74 -16.05 29.69 0.57
CA LEU A 74 -15.59 29.99 1.91
C LEU A 74 -14.06 30.10 1.92
N ARG A 75 -13.53 31.04 2.69
CA ARG A 75 -12.10 31.18 2.94
C ARG A 75 -11.56 29.99 3.71
N ALA A 76 -10.25 29.84 3.80
CA ALA A 76 -9.63 28.73 4.53
C ALA A 76 -10.10 28.68 5.98
N TRP A 77 -10.06 29.79 6.73
CA TRP A 77 -10.55 29.82 8.10
C TRP A 77 -12.05 29.56 8.22
N GLU A 78 -12.87 29.99 7.26
CA GLU A 78 -14.32 29.75 7.25
C GLU A 78 -14.65 28.27 7.01
N ASN A 79 -13.87 27.61 6.14
CA ASN A 79 -13.95 26.16 5.95
C ASN A 79 -13.72 25.41 7.27
N VAL A 80 -12.68 25.77 8.04
CA VAL A 80 -12.41 25.17 9.36
C VAL A 80 -13.51 25.53 10.35
N ALA A 81 -13.91 26.79 10.39
CA ALA A 81 -14.95 27.30 11.26
C ALA A 81 -16.32 26.64 11.03
N PHE A 82 -16.57 26.10 9.82
CA PHE A 82 -17.82 25.41 9.50
C PHE A 82 -18.15 24.27 10.47
N ALA A 83 -17.12 23.56 10.94
CA ALA A 83 -17.26 22.45 11.89
C ALA A 83 -17.33 22.86 13.35
N LEU A 84 -17.09 24.14 13.66
CA LEU A 84 -17.08 24.68 15.02
C LEU A 84 -18.48 25.23 15.43
N PRO A 85 -18.80 25.22 16.72
CA PRO A 85 -20.01 25.85 17.25
C PRO A 85 -20.09 27.34 16.85
N ARG A 86 -21.31 27.85 16.65
CA ARG A 86 -21.53 29.28 16.41
C ARG A 86 -21.21 30.08 17.67
N GLY A 87 -20.56 31.23 17.51
CA GLY A 87 -20.23 32.12 18.62
C GLY A 87 -18.98 32.97 18.37
N PRO A 88 -18.62 33.88 19.26
CA PRO A 88 -17.53 34.84 19.10
C PRO A 88 -16.14 34.14 19.03
N GLN A 89 -16.01 32.97 19.62
CA GLN A 89 -14.77 32.19 19.63
C GLN A 89 -14.52 31.38 18.34
N ARG A 90 -15.49 31.36 17.42
CA ARG A 90 -15.43 30.52 16.20
C ARG A 90 -14.23 30.84 15.30
N ARG A 91 -13.98 32.12 15.03
CA ARG A 91 -12.83 32.57 14.22
C ARG A 91 -11.49 32.34 14.92
N PRO A 92 -11.30 32.76 16.20
CA PRO A 92 -10.09 32.46 16.95
C PRO A 92 -9.74 30.96 16.96
N GLN A 93 -10.71 30.10 17.25
CA GLN A 93 -10.49 28.64 17.24
C GLN A 93 -10.14 28.11 15.85
N ALA A 94 -10.74 28.62 14.79
CA ALA A 94 -10.40 28.23 13.43
C ALA A 94 -8.96 28.64 13.05
N LEU A 95 -8.54 29.83 13.46
CA LEU A 95 -7.16 30.31 13.25
C LEU A 95 -6.15 29.51 14.07
N GLU A 96 -6.48 29.12 15.31
CA GLU A 96 -5.64 28.20 16.11
C GLU A 96 -5.46 26.85 15.41
N LEU A 97 -6.53 26.25 14.87
CA LEU A 97 -6.44 25.01 14.11
C LEU A 97 -5.62 25.16 12.83
N LEU A 98 -5.74 26.30 12.12
CA LEU A 98 -4.89 26.61 10.98
C LEU A 98 -3.43 26.82 11.37
N ALA A 99 -3.16 27.39 12.55
CA ALA A 99 -1.79 27.51 13.06
C ALA A 99 -1.14 26.14 13.31
N ARG A 100 -1.91 25.19 13.84
CA ARG A 100 -1.44 23.82 14.08
C ARG A 100 -1.04 23.09 12.78
N VAL A 101 -1.68 23.41 11.65
CA VAL A 101 -1.32 22.88 10.32
C VAL A 101 -0.48 23.87 9.49
N ARG A 102 0.10 24.91 10.13
CA ARG A 102 1.01 25.91 9.53
C ARG A 102 0.41 26.69 8.36
N LEU A 103 -0.86 27.09 8.44
CA LEU A 103 -1.60 27.78 7.38
C LEU A 103 -2.24 29.10 7.80
N VAL A 104 -1.73 29.77 8.83
CA VAL A 104 -2.30 31.08 9.29
C VAL A 104 -2.20 32.16 8.21
N ASP A 105 -1.08 32.22 7.51
CA ASP A 105 -0.78 33.22 6.46
C ASP A 105 -1.71 33.14 5.26
N VAL A 106 -2.36 32.00 5.05
CA VAL A 106 -3.31 31.80 3.95
C VAL A 106 -4.75 31.68 4.42
N ALA A 107 -5.02 31.99 5.69
CA ALA A 107 -6.35 31.87 6.32
C ALA A 107 -7.45 32.59 5.54
N GLU A 108 -7.12 33.74 4.92
CA GLU A 108 -8.07 34.57 4.17
C GLU A 108 -8.20 34.16 2.69
N ARG A 109 -7.43 33.19 2.21
CA ARG A 109 -7.52 32.71 0.83
C ARG A 109 -8.69 31.76 0.64
N TYR A 110 -9.23 31.77 -0.57
CA TYR A 110 -10.23 30.79 -1.02
C TYR A 110 -9.56 29.53 -1.54
N PRO A 111 -10.20 28.34 -1.51
CA PRO A 111 -9.62 27.08 -1.95
C PRO A 111 -8.96 27.12 -3.34
N PRO A 112 -9.50 27.77 -4.38
CA PRO A 112 -8.83 27.82 -5.69
C PRO A 112 -7.47 28.53 -5.68
N ALA A 113 -7.19 29.37 -4.67
CA ALA A 113 -5.93 30.10 -4.51
C ALA A 113 -4.92 29.35 -3.60
N LEU A 114 -5.23 28.13 -3.20
CA LEU A 114 -4.41 27.25 -2.35
C LEU A 114 -3.79 26.14 -3.20
N SER A 115 -2.55 25.74 -2.90
CA SER A 115 -1.97 24.51 -3.47
C SER A 115 -2.72 23.27 -2.98
N GLY A 116 -2.57 22.12 -3.67
CA GLY A 116 -3.20 20.87 -3.28
C GLY A 116 -2.89 20.46 -1.84
N GLY A 117 -1.62 20.55 -1.41
CA GLY A 117 -1.21 20.30 -0.02
C GLY A 117 -1.80 21.28 0.98
N GLN A 118 -1.93 22.58 0.62
CA GLN A 118 -2.61 23.55 1.47
C GLN A 118 -4.10 23.26 1.59
N GLN A 119 -4.78 22.86 0.51
CA GLN A 119 -6.19 22.44 0.54
C GLN A 119 -6.38 21.22 1.45
N GLN A 120 -5.49 20.24 1.36
CA GLN A 120 -5.49 19.06 2.21
C GLN A 120 -5.38 19.43 3.68
N ARG A 121 -4.42 20.27 4.06
CA ARG A 121 -4.23 20.74 5.43
C ARG A 121 -5.42 21.56 5.96
N VAL A 122 -6.06 22.39 5.13
CA VAL A 122 -7.30 23.08 5.52
C VAL A 122 -8.43 22.09 5.81
N ALA A 123 -8.57 21.07 4.95
CA ALA A 123 -9.57 20.01 5.16
C ALA A 123 -9.27 19.17 6.40
N LEU A 124 -7.99 18.91 6.69
CA LEU A 124 -7.53 18.27 7.92
C LEU A 124 -7.88 19.12 9.15
N ALA A 125 -7.55 20.41 9.16
CA ALA A 125 -7.91 21.32 10.25
C ALA A 125 -9.43 21.35 10.50
N ARG A 126 -10.25 21.31 9.43
CA ARG A 126 -11.70 21.19 9.52
C ARG A 126 -12.13 19.86 10.15
N ALA A 127 -11.50 18.75 9.78
CA ALA A 127 -11.80 17.43 10.36
C ALA A 127 -11.44 17.37 11.86
N LEU A 128 -10.33 18.01 12.26
CA LEU A 128 -9.87 18.10 13.66
C LEU A 128 -10.73 19.02 14.53
N ALA A 129 -11.48 19.94 13.94
CA ALA A 129 -12.23 20.97 14.68
C ALA A 129 -13.24 20.40 15.70
N ARG A 130 -13.71 19.18 15.47
CA ARG A 130 -14.64 18.48 16.38
C ARG A 130 -13.94 17.57 17.40
N LYS A 131 -12.61 17.64 17.51
CA LYS A 131 -11.81 16.80 18.42
C LYS A 131 -12.13 15.31 18.26
N PRO A 132 -11.93 14.73 17.06
CA PRO A 132 -12.29 13.35 16.81
C PRO A 132 -11.42 12.39 17.61
N GLN A 133 -11.90 11.14 17.78
CA GLN A 133 -11.16 10.01 18.32
C GLN A 133 -10.54 9.14 17.23
N LEU A 134 -10.99 9.31 15.99
CA LEU A 134 -10.52 8.61 14.80
C LEU A 134 -10.58 9.53 13.59
N LEU A 135 -9.52 9.57 12.80
CA LEU A 135 -9.50 10.25 11.52
C LEU A 135 -9.67 9.23 10.38
N LEU A 136 -10.55 9.53 9.45
CA LEU A 136 -10.84 8.74 8.26
C LEU A 136 -10.39 9.51 7.02
N LEU A 137 -9.53 8.92 6.20
CA LEU A 137 -8.91 9.53 5.03
C LEU A 137 -9.20 8.71 3.77
N ASP A 138 -9.95 9.28 2.86
CA ASP A 138 -10.37 8.60 1.62
C ASP A 138 -9.44 9.02 0.47
N GLU A 139 -8.53 8.11 0.06
CA GLU A 139 -7.53 8.32 -1.00
C GLU A 139 -6.75 9.66 -0.82
N PRO A 140 -6.07 9.87 0.33
CA PRO A 140 -5.51 11.18 0.68
C PRO A 140 -4.42 11.68 -0.28
N SER A 141 -3.81 10.79 -1.05
CA SER A 141 -2.76 11.14 -2.02
C SER A 141 -3.25 11.30 -3.46
N SER A 142 -4.54 11.06 -3.73
CA SER A 142 -5.05 10.99 -5.11
C SER A 142 -5.02 12.31 -5.89
N ALA A 143 -5.02 13.44 -5.19
CA ALA A 143 -4.96 14.78 -5.79
C ALA A 143 -3.54 15.38 -5.83
N LEU A 144 -2.52 14.61 -5.40
CA LEU A 144 -1.12 15.04 -5.36
C LEU A 144 -0.38 14.56 -6.61
N ASP A 145 0.52 15.39 -7.11
CA ASP A 145 1.46 14.95 -8.14
C ASP A 145 2.49 13.95 -7.57
N ALA A 146 3.07 13.14 -8.46
CA ALA A 146 3.97 12.07 -8.05
C ALA A 146 5.27 12.57 -7.39
N ALA A 147 5.70 13.80 -7.69
CA ALA A 147 6.96 14.34 -7.18
C ALA A 147 6.84 14.78 -5.70
N THR A 148 5.67 15.28 -5.31
CA THR A 148 5.44 15.82 -3.96
C THR A 148 4.62 14.89 -3.06
N ARG A 149 4.08 13.80 -3.61
CA ARG A 149 3.19 12.88 -2.91
C ARG A 149 3.78 12.33 -1.62
N ASP A 150 4.99 11.77 -1.71
CA ASP A 150 5.63 11.09 -0.57
C ASP A 150 5.97 12.08 0.55
N GLU A 151 6.42 13.28 0.18
CA GLU A 151 6.74 14.36 1.12
C GLU A 151 5.47 14.85 1.84
N VAL A 152 4.41 15.14 1.09
CA VAL A 152 3.12 15.59 1.66
C VAL A 152 2.49 14.51 2.53
N MET A 153 2.59 13.25 2.14
CA MET A 153 2.07 12.14 2.94
C MET A 153 2.90 11.93 4.22
N ALA A 154 4.22 12.05 4.15
CA ALA A 154 5.08 11.97 5.34
C ALA A 154 4.78 13.11 6.33
N GLU A 155 4.56 14.34 5.84
CA GLU A 155 4.12 15.46 6.67
C GLU A 155 2.77 15.19 7.32
N LEU A 156 1.78 14.71 6.56
CA LEU A 156 0.46 14.36 7.09
C LEU A 156 0.55 13.31 8.21
N ILE A 157 1.35 12.26 8.00
CA ILE A 157 1.56 11.20 9.00
C ILE A 157 2.23 11.75 10.26
N SER A 158 3.26 12.60 10.09
CA SER A 158 3.93 13.27 11.21
C SER A 158 2.95 14.13 12.03
N GLU A 159 2.07 14.89 11.35
CA GLU A 159 1.01 15.66 12.03
C GLU A 159 0.05 14.75 12.82
N MET A 160 -0.30 13.57 12.28
CA MET A 160 -1.16 12.61 13.00
C MET A 160 -0.48 12.08 14.26
N HIS A 161 0.81 11.78 14.20
CA HIS A 161 1.58 11.36 15.36
C HIS A 161 1.68 12.47 16.41
N GLU A 162 1.91 13.73 16.01
CA GLU A 162 1.94 14.90 16.92
C GLU A 162 0.58 15.10 17.63
N PHE A 163 -0.54 14.81 16.94
CA PHE A 163 -1.88 14.88 17.54
C PHE A 163 -2.23 13.68 18.42
N GLY A 164 -1.44 12.60 18.39
CA GLY A 164 -1.73 11.35 19.08
C GLY A 164 -3.07 10.74 18.65
N LEU A 165 -3.49 10.99 17.39
CA LEU A 165 -4.79 10.64 16.87
C LEU A 165 -4.66 9.44 15.90
N PRO A 166 -5.33 8.30 16.19
CA PRO A 166 -5.35 7.21 15.23
C PRO A 166 -6.06 7.63 13.93
N ALA A 167 -5.49 7.21 12.81
CA ALA A 167 -6.02 7.49 11.48
C ALA A 167 -6.16 6.21 10.65
N LEU A 168 -7.27 6.09 9.94
CA LEU A 168 -7.51 5.06 8.95
C LEU A 168 -7.55 5.70 7.57
N ALA A 169 -6.52 5.49 6.78
CA ALA A 169 -6.46 5.89 5.38
C ALA A 169 -6.80 4.71 4.47
N VAL A 170 -7.62 4.92 3.45
CA VAL A 170 -7.82 3.92 2.39
C VAL A 170 -7.05 4.32 1.15
N SER A 171 -6.41 3.36 0.50
CA SER A 171 -5.67 3.59 -0.73
C SER A 171 -5.62 2.33 -1.59
N HIS A 172 -5.34 2.53 -2.87
CA HIS A 172 -4.96 1.48 -3.80
C HIS A 172 -3.46 1.52 -4.15
N ASP A 173 -2.71 2.47 -3.58
CA ASP A 173 -1.28 2.66 -3.85
C ASP A 173 -0.44 1.94 -2.78
N PRO A 174 0.31 0.86 -3.16
CA PRO A 174 1.15 0.12 -2.23
C PRO A 174 2.32 0.93 -1.67
N HIS A 175 2.76 1.99 -2.35
CA HIS A 175 3.87 2.83 -1.86
C HIS A 175 3.52 3.50 -0.53
N LEU A 176 2.26 3.88 -0.35
CA LEU A 176 1.82 4.48 0.91
C LEU A 176 1.87 3.51 2.09
N ALA A 177 1.80 2.20 1.82
CA ALA A 177 1.91 1.19 2.88
C ALA A 177 3.25 1.24 3.61
N ALA A 178 4.33 1.62 2.91
CA ALA A 178 5.66 1.73 3.52
C ALA A 178 5.78 2.88 4.53
N LEU A 179 4.91 3.88 4.44
CA LEU A 179 4.89 5.05 5.32
C LEU A 179 3.99 4.87 6.55
N ALA A 180 3.17 3.82 6.58
CA ALA A 180 2.20 3.59 7.64
C ALA A 180 2.82 2.92 8.88
N ASP A 181 2.14 3.05 10.02
CA ASP A 181 2.46 2.26 11.22
C ASP A 181 1.91 0.83 11.10
N ARG A 182 0.72 0.71 10.47
CA ARG A 182 0.08 -0.60 10.20
C ARG A 182 -0.56 -0.63 8.82
N VAL A 183 -0.61 -1.82 8.27
CA VAL A 183 -1.23 -2.11 6.96
C VAL A 183 -2.28 -3.19 7.15
N ALA A 184 -3.50 -2.94 6.69
CA ALA A 184 -4.52 -3.94 6.49
C ALA A 184 -4.76 -4.09 4.97
N VAL A 185 -4.92 -5.32 4.51
CA VAL A 185 -5.15 -5.61 3.10
C VAL A 185 -6.54 -6.19 2.92
N MET A 186 -7.32 -5.54 2.06
CA MET A 186 -8.65 -5.99 1.67
C MET A 186 -8.60 -6.65 0.28
N SER A 187 -9.14 -7.86 0.20
CA SER A 187 -9.35 -8.57 -1.07
C SER A 187 -10.60 -9.43 -0.98
N GLY A 188 -11.41 -9.42 -2.04
CA GLY A 188 -12.71 -10.10 -2.02
C GLY A 188 -13.63 -9.58 -0.92
N ARG A 189 -13.54 -8.30 -0.60
CA ARG A 189 -14.35 -7.59 0.42
C ARG A 189 -14.15 -8.11 1.85
N ARG A 190 -12.98 -8.66 2.13
CA ARG A 190 -12.57 -9.14 3.46
C ARG A 190 -11.16 -8.68 3.77
N ILE A 191 -10.84 -8.57 5.04
CA ILE A 191 -9.45 -8.37 5.46
C ILE A 191 -8.74 -9.72 5.35
N VAL A 192 -7.76 -9.79 4.45
CA VAL A 192 -7.01 -11.02 4.16
C VAL A 192 -5.63 -11.05 4.83
N GLN A 193 -5.11 -9.88 5.18
CA GLN A 193 -3.85 -9.77 5.92
C GLN A 193 -3.81 -8.45 6.68
N GLN A 194 -3.17 -8.45 7.84
CA GLN A 194 -2.86 -7.26 8.63
C GLN A 194 -1.51 -7.44 9.31
N GLY A 195 -0.73 -6.38 9.43
CA GLY A 195 0.58 -6.38 10.10
C GLY A 195 1.30 -5.04 9.99
N THR A 196 2.57 -5.04 10.39
CA THR A 196 3.46 -3.91 10.09
C THR A 196 3.77 -3.84 8.59
N PRO A 197 4.17 -2.68 8.05
CA PRO A 197 4.62 -2.56 6.67
C PRO A 197 5.67 -3.62 6.28
N ALA A 198 6.67 -3.82 7.14
CA ALA A 198 7.73 -4.79 6.90
C ALA A 198 7.18 -6.22 6.74
N GLU A 199 6.25 -6.63 7.60
CA GLU A 199 5.63 -7.96 7.51
C GLU A 199 4.80 -8.13 6.26
N VAL A 200 3.91 -7.16 5.97
CA VAL A 200 2.97 -7.27 4.83
C VAL A 200 3.68 -7.16 3.49
N LEU A 201 4.63 -6.22 3.36
CA LEU A 201 5.36 -6.00 2.10
C LEU A 201 6.37 -7.10 1.80
N SER A 202 7.03 -7.65 2.84
CA SER A 202 8.04 -8.69 2.64
C SER A 202 7.48 -10.10 2.57
N ARG A 203 6.29 -10.35 3.18
CA ARG A 203 5.66 -11.68 3.26
C ARG A 203 4.18 -11.59 2.95
N PRO A 204 3.79 -11.37 1.69
CA PRO A 204 2.38 -11.42 1.30
C PRO A 204 1.77 -12.78 1.65
N GLY A 205 0.66 -12.76 2.40
CA GLY A 205 0.00 -13.99 2.89
C GLY A 205 -0.80 -14.73 1.82
N SER A 206 -0.92 -14.18 0.62
CA SER A 206 -1.59 -14.83 -0.51
C SER A 206 -1.16 -14.22 -1.84
N PRO A 207 -1.38 -14.94 -2.96
CA PRO A 207 -1.12 -14.42 -4.30
C PRO A 207 -1.92 -13.14 -4.63
N ALA A 208 -3.09 -12.99 -4.08
CA ALA A 208 -3.91 -11.79 -4.25
C ALA A 208 -3.24 -10.57 -3.60
N VAL A 209 -2.72 -10.74 -2.38
CA VAL A 209 -1.94 -9.71 -1.68
C VAL A 209 -0.67 -9.40 -2.45
N ALA A 210 0.07 -10.41 -2.90
CA ALA A 210 1.29 -10.21 -3.68
C ALA A 210 1.04 -9.38 -4.94
N ARG A 211 -0.03 -9.69 -5.70
CA ARG A 211 -0.42 -8.90 -6.89
C ARG A 211 -0.80 -7.47 -6.54
N LEU A 212 -1.54 -7.26 -5.46
CA LEU A 212 -1.93 -5.93 -4.99
C LEU A 212 -0.70 -5.09 -4.64
N LEU A 213 0.32 -5.71 -4.04
CA LEU A 213 1.60 -5.07 -3.70
C LEU A 213 2.52 -4.87 -4.92
N GLY A 214 2.07 -5.23 -6.13
CA GLY A 214 2.83 -5.02 -7.37
C GLY A 214 3.88 -6.09 -7.66
N HIS A 215 3.86 -7.23 -6.95
CA HIS A 215 4.76 -8.34 -7.27
C HIS A 215 4.42 -8.93 -8.64
N ARG A 216 5.38 -8.86 -9.57
CA ARG A 216 5.22 -9.34 -10.96
C ARG A 216 5.69 -10.78 -11.14
N ASN A 217 6.72 -11.19 -10.40
CA ASN A 217 7.24 -12.54 -10.43
C ASN A 217 6.46 -13.43 -9.46
N LEU A 218 5.32 -13.90 -9.92
CA LEU A 218 4.44 -14.79 -9.18
C LEU A 218 4.11 -15.98 -10.08
N PHE A 219 4.59 -17.16 -9.71
CA PHE A 219 4.60 -18.34 -10.54
C PHE A 219 3.97 -19.53 -9.84
N THR A 220 3.50 -20.52 -10.60
CA THR A 220 3.00 -21.78 -10.08
C THR A 220 4.10 -22.83 -10.14
N ALA A 221 4.29 -23.57 -9.05
CA ALA A 221 5.24 -24.68 -8.97
C ALA A 221 4.63 -25.84 -8.18
N ARG A 222 5.23 -27.01 -8.34
CA ARG A 222 4.88 -28.21 -7.59
C ARG A 222 5.96 -28.52 -6.55
N VAL A 223 5.57 -28.78 -5.34
CA VAL A 223 6.47 -29.25 -4.28
C VAL A 223 6.96 -30.65 -4.65
N VAL A 224 8.26 -30.80 -4.81
CA VAL A 224 8.91 -32.11 -5.06
C VAL A 224 9.14 -32.83 -3.73
N GLY A 225 9.55 -32.08 -2.70
CA GLY A 225 9.87 -32.60 -1.39
C GLY A 225 10.79 -31.66 -0.62
N HIS A 226 11.46 -32.19 0.38
CA HIS A 226 12.46 -31.47 1.17
C HIS A 226 13.81 -32.14 1.00
N GLU A 227 14.85 -31.37 0.65
CA GLU A 227 16.22 -31.86 0.56
C GLU A 227 16.82 -32.11 1.96
N ASN A 228 16.45 -31.25 2.91
CA ASN A 228 16.87 -31.32 4.32
C ASN A 228 15.88 -30.54 5.21
N SER A 229 16.22 -30.35 6.47
CA SER A 229 15.37 -29.59 7.43
C SER A 229 15.19 -28.11 7.08
N SER A 230 16.02 -27.55 6.20
CA SER A 230 16.04 -26.11 5.87
C SER A 230 15.72 -25.80 4.42
N THR A 231 15.56 -26.80 3.53
CA THR A 231 15.42 -26.61 2.09
C THR A 231 14.21 -27.35 1.55
N THR A 232 13.32 -26.65 0.86
CA THR A 232 12.20 -27.20 0.09
C THR A 232 12.55 -27.16 -1.40
N LEU A 233 12.23 -28.23 -2.11
CA LEU A 233 12.39 -28.35 -3.56
C LEU A 233 11.07 -28.09 -4.25
N LEU A 234 11.04 -27.07 -5.14
CA LEU A 234 9.91 -26.75 -5.99
C LEU A 234 10.26 -27.03 -7.45
N ARG A 235 9.37 -27.69 -8.17
CA ARG A 235 9.48 -27.86 -9.63
C ARG A 235 8.66 -26.81 -10.35
N TRP A 236 9.34 -25.92 -11.06
CA TRP A 236 8.72 -24.86 -11.85
C TRP A 236 8.52 -25.37 -13.29
N GLU A 237 7.34 -25.96 -13.53
CA GLU A 237 7.03 -26.67 -14.78
C GLU A 237 7.07 -25.74 -15.99
N ALA A 238 6.53 -24.53 -15.87
CA ALA A 238 6.45 -23.56 -16.96
C ALA A 238 7.83 -23.04 -17.42
N ALA A 239 8.86 -23.16 -16.58
CA ALA A 239 10.25 -22.87 -16.90
C ALA A 239 11.04 -24.15 -17.20
N ASN A 240 10.53 -25.00 -18.11
CA ASN A 240 11.14 -26.26 -18.54
C ASN A 240 11.39 -27.27 -17.41
N GLY A 241 10.57 -27.24 -16.37
CA GLY A 241 10.65 -28.19 -15.26
C GLY A 241 11.86 -27.99 -14.34
N ILE A 242 12.39 -26.77 -14.25
CA ILE A 242 13.52 -26.44 -13.38
C ILE A 242 13.14 -26.72 -11.92
N THR A 243 14.05 -27.36 -11.18
CA THR A 243 13.92 -27.56 -9.74
C THR A 243 14.63 -26.44 -8.99
N LEU A 244 13.87 -25.71 -8.17
CA LEU A 244 14.32 -24.60 -7.33
C LEU A 244 14.52 -25.07 -5.89
N ARG A 245 15.59 -24.60 -5.25
CA ARG A 245 15.89 -24.79 -3.84
C ARG A 245 15.50 -23.54 -3.08
N LEU A 246 14.45 -23.61 -2.28
CA LEU A 246 14.01 -22.49 -1.46
C LEU A 246 14.21 -22.77 0.02
N LEU A 247 14.41 -21.74 0.81
CA LEU A 247 14.41 -21.87 2.25
C LEU A 247 13.08 -22.50 2.70
N ARG A 248 13.15 -23.45 3.60
CA ARG A 248 11.98 -24.21 4.05
C ARG A 248 10.95 -23.27 4.65
N GLN A 249 9.75 -23.34 4.09
CA GLN A 249 8.56 -22.76 4.65
C GLN A 249 7.72 -23.91 5.21
N SER A 250 7.16 -23.71 6.38
CA SER A 250 6.43 -24.74 7.12
C SER A 250 5.25 -25.31 6.33
N GLU A 251 5.03 -26.64 6.46
CA GLU A 251 3.80 -27.35 6.08
C GLU A 251 3.56 -27.66 4.60
N LEU A 252 4.57 -27.55 3.75
CA LEU A 252 4.44 -27.95 2.34
C LEU A 252 4.62 -29.47 2.20
N THR A 253 3.69 -30.11 1.48
CA THR A 253 3.73 -31.56 1.22
C THR A 253 4.09 -31.85 -0.23
N ALA A 254 4.83 -32.95 -0.47
CA ALA A 254 5.19 -33.36 -1.82
C ALA A 254 3.93 -33.56 -2.69
N GLY A 255 4.01 -33.11 -3.92
CA GLY A 255 2.91 -33.14 -4.90
C GLY A 255 1.99 -31.91 -4.85
N GLN A 256 2.03 -31.09 -3.77
CA GLN A 256 1.21 -29.90 -3.63
C GLN A 256 1.56 -28.86 -4.71
N LEU A 257 0.52 -28.27 -5.34
CA LEU A 257 0.67 -27.07 -6.17
C LEU A 257 0.69 -25.84 -5.28
N VAL A 258 1.69 -25.01 -5.48
CA VAL A 258 1.89 -23.76 -4.72
C VAL A 258 2.15 -22.60 -5.67
N GLN A 259 1.83 -21.40 -5.23
CA GLN A 259 2.34 -20.21 -5.89
C GLN A 259 3.56 -19.71 -5.12
N TRP A 260 4.63 -19.40 -5.84
CA TRP A 260 5.83 -18.83 -5.28
C TRP A 260 6.18 -17.51 -5.95
N MET A 261 6.87 -16.66 -5.26
CA MET A 261 7.22 -15.34 -5.74
C MET A 261 8.67 -14.98 -5.43
N ILE A 262 9.22 -14.10 -6.25
CA ILE A 262 10.52 -13.46 -6.02
C ILE A 262 10.47 -12.00 -6.45
N ALA A 263 11.02 -11.10 -5.63
CA ALA A 263 11.12 -9.69 -6.02
C ALA A 263 12.07 -9.54 -7.23
N PRO A 264 11.76 -8.68 -8.21
CA PRO A 264 12.67 -8.43 -9.35
C PRO A 264 14.08 -8.00 -8.94
N THR A 265 14.21 -7.32 -7.79
CA THR A 265 15.47 -6.87 -7.20
C THR A 265 16.25 -7.99 -6.51
N ALA A 266 15.60 -9.11 -6.17
CA ALA A 266 16.24 -10.28 -5.57
C ALA A 266 16.78 -11.27 -6.63
N VAL A 267 16.37 -11.11 -7.89
CA VAL A 267 16.94 -11.87 -9.00
C VAL A 267 18.35 -11.34 -9.30
N ARG A 268 19.35 -12.20 -9.21
CA ARG A 268 20.75 -11.84 -9.34
C ARG A 268 21.24 -12.10 -10.74
N LEU A 269 21.89 -11.10 -11.35
CA LEU A 269 22.64 -11.26 -12.57
C LEU A 269 23.98 -11.96 -12.27
N PRO A 270 24.61 -12.62 -13.26
CA PRO A 270 25.91 -13.27 -13.08
C PRO A 270 26.91 -12.30 -12.46
N SER A 271 27.75 -12.81 -11.55
CA SER A 271 28.79 -11.99 -10.92
C SER A 271 29.84 -11.61 -11.95
N LEU A 272 30.38 -10.39 -11.83
CA LEU A 272 31.54 -9.93 -12.57
C LEU A 272 32.83 -10.71 -12.20
N LYS A 273 32.77 -11.49 -11.10
CA LYS A 273 33.84 -12.39 -10.64
C LYS A 273 33.29 -13.81 -10.47
N PRO A 274 33.14 -14.57 -11.56
CA PRO A 274 32.46 -15.88 -11.54
C PRO A 274 33.18 -16.91 -10.64
N GLU A 275 34.46 -16.73 -10.37
CA GLU A 275 35.28 -17.63 -9.53
C GLU A 275 34.80 -17.68 -8.07
N LEU A 276 34.11 -16.65 -7.59
CA LEU A 276 33.66 -16.50 -6.20
C LEU A 276 32.15 -16.74 -6.01
N TYR A 277 31.43 -17.00 -7.10
CA TYR A 277 29.98 -17.08 -7.08
C TYR A 277 29.45 -18.43 -7.57
N ARG A 278 28.72 -19.13 -6.72
CA ARG A 278 27.95 -20.33 -7.08
C ARG A 278 26.47 -19.98 -7.01
N PRO A 279 25.73 -20.04 -8.12
CA PRO A 279 24.31 -19.77 -8.11
C PRO A 279 23.56 -20.88 -7.36
N ASP A 280 22.57 -20.49 -6.55
CA ASP A 280 21.70 -21.43 -5.84
C ASP A 280 20.63 -22.02 -6.77
N ASN A 281 20.04 -21.17 -7.61
CA ASN A 281 18.95 -21.48 -8.52
C ASN A 281 19.16 -20.81 -9.88
N PRO A 282 20.08 -21.34 -10.72
CA PRO A 282 20.33 -20.77 -12.03
C PRO A 282 19.15 -21.02 -12.98
N VAL A 283 18.70 -19.97 -13.64
CA VAL A 283 17.62 -20.00 -14.64
C VAL A 283 18.08 -19.23 -15.87
N THR A 284 18.05 -19.90 -17.02
CA THR A 284 18.37 -19.27 -18.30
C THR A 284 17.09 -18.75 -18.95
N GLY A 285 17.14 -17.51 -19.41
CA GLY A 285 16.04 -16.87 -20.11
C GLY A 285 16.55 -16.01 -21.26
N ARG A 286 15.65 -15.71 -22.20
CA ARG A 286 15.91 -14.80 -23.32
C ARG A 286 15.31 -13.44 -23.00
N VAL A 287 16.06 -12.35 -23.21
CA VAL A 287 15.58 -10.99 -23.04
C VAL A 287 14.47 -10.69 -24.05
N GLU A 288 13.24 -10.48 -23.58
CA GLU A 288 12.10 -10.06 -24.40
C GLU A 288 12.02 -8.55 -24.55
N SER A 289 12.23 -7.84 -23.44
CA SER A 289 12.16 -6.38 -23.43
C SER A 289 12.96 -5.79 -22.27
N ARG A 290 13.34 -4.54 -22.42
CA ARG A 290 13.94 -3.74 -21.36
C ARG A 290 13.28 -2.38 -21.29
N LEU A 291 12.99 -1.92 -20.09
CA LEU A 291 12.42 -0.61 -19.82
C LEU A 291 13.35 0.17 -18.90
N ASN A 292 13.77 1.36 -19.33
CA ASN A 292 14.55 2.27 -18.49
C ASN A 292 13.60 3.07 -17.61
N LEU A 293 13.72 2.92 -16.28
CA LEU A 293 12.95 3.62 -15.26
C LEU A 293 13.77 4.75 -14.59
N GLY A 294 14.88 5.17 -15.20
CA GLY A 294 15.78 6.19 -14.69
C GLY A 294 16.82 5.62 -13.73
N ALA A 295 16.42 5.25 -12.52
CA ALA A 295 17.33 4.69 -11.51
C ALA A 295 17.80 3.25 -11.82
N TYR A 296 17.01 2.47 -12.54
CA TYR A 296 17.31 1.09 -12.93
C TYR A 296 16.54 0.70 -14.19
N PHE A 297 16.96 -0.39 -14.80
CA PHE A 297 16.25 -1.06 -15.89
C PHE A 297 15.39 -2.18 -15.33
N GLN A 298 14.18 -2.29 -15.85
CA GLN A 298 13.34 -3.46 -15.69
C GLN A 298 13.47 -4.33 -16.95
N VAL A 299 14.03 -5.52 -16.79
CA VAL A 299 14.28 -6.46 -17.87
C VAL A 299 13.30 -7.63 -17.75
N ALA A 300 12.63 -7.95 -18.85
CA ALA A 300 11.77 -9.13 -18.94
C ALA A 300 12.53 -10.26 -19.62
N LEU A 301 12.64 -11.40 -18.97
CA LEU A 301 13.23 -12.63 -19.49
C LEU A 301 12.12 -13.65 -19.78
N SER A 302 12.11 -14.23 -20.96
CA SER A 302 11.31 -15.42 -21.27
C SER A 302 12.00 -16.67 -20.72
N CYS A 303 11.36 -17.34 -19.78
CA CYS A 303 11.82 -18.59 -19.16
C CYS A 303 10.77 -19.67 -19.42
N GLY A 304 10.94 -20.43 -20.50
CA GLY A 304 9.89 -21.33 -20.98
C GLY A 304 8.64 -20.57 -21.42
N SER A 305 7.49 -20.87 -20.82
CA SER A 305 6.21 -20.17 -21.09
C SER A 305 5.95 -18.98 -20.16
N GLU A 306 6.84 -18.72 -19.22
CA GLU A 306 6.66 -17.68 -18.20
C GLU A 306 7.63 -16.53 -18.41
N ARG A 307 7.26 -15.36 -17.87
CA ARG A 307 8.06 -14.14 -17.93
C ARG A 307 8.61 -13.78 -16.56
N LEU A 308 9.94 -13.78 -16.44
CA LEU A 308 10.66 -13.39 -15.24
C LEU A 308 11.13 -11.94 -15.36
N TRP A 309 10.75 -11.11 -14.39
CA TRP A 309 11.18 -9.71 -14.31
C TRP A 309 12.43 -9.58 -13.44
N VAL A 310 13.42 -8.84 -13.94
CA VAL A 310 14.70 -8.57 -13.29
C VAL A 310 14.91 -7.06 -13.19
N ALA A 311 15.33 -6.57 -12.03
CA ALA A 311 15.76 -5.19 -11.87
C ALA A 311 17.30 -5.13 -11.97
N ALA A 312 17.82 -4.33 -12.90
CA ALA A 312 19.24 -4.22 -13.16
C ALA A 312 19.67 -2.76 -13.27
N THR A 313 20.86 -2.43 -12.75
CA THR A 313 21.47 -1.11 -12.95
C THR A 313 21.93 -0.93 -14.40
N SER A 314 22.13 0.32 -14.84
CA SER A 314 22.63 0.62 -16.19
C SER A 314 23.96 -0.04 -16.49
N ASP A 315 24.83 -0.18 -15.48
CA ASP A 315 26.14 -0.81 -15.64
C ASP A 315 26.02 -2.31 -15.85
N LEU A 316 25.13 -2.98 -15.11
CA LEU A 316 24.87 -4.42 -15.28
C LEU A 316 24.25 -4.72 -16.66
N VAL A 317 23.30 -3.87 -17.11
CA VAL A 317 22.69 -4.01 -18.43
C VAL A 317 23.73 -3.91 -19.54
N ARG A 318 24.64 -2.94 -19.47
CA ARG A 318 25.74 -2.77 -20.44
C ARG A 318 26.74 -3.92 -20.37
N HIS A 319 27.17 -4.28 -19.16
CA HIS A 319 28.18 -5.33 -18.95
C HIS A 319 27.74 -6.69 -19.49
N HIS A 320 26.49 -7.06 -19.23
CA HIS A 320 25.95 -8.36 -19.67
C HIS A 320 25.31 -8.30 -21.06
N GLY A 321 25.35 -7.16 -21.74
CA GLY A 321 24.76 -7.03 -23.08
C GLY A 321 23.30 -7.41 -23.15
N LEU A 322 22.49 -6.94 -22.15
CA LEU A 322 21.07 -7.29 -22.05
C LEU A 322 20.26 -6.59 -23.14
N GLU A 323 20.40 -7.05 -24.37
CA GLU A 323 19.63 -6.59 -25.52
C GLU A 323 18.51 -7.57 -25.85
N THR A 324 17.43 -7.08 -26.46
CA THR A 324 16.33 -7.94 -26.89
C THR A 324 16.84 -9.07 -27.77
N GLY A 325 16.51 -10.29 -27.40
CA GLY A 325 16.95 -11.52 -28.08
C GLY A 325 18.21 -12.18 -27.48
N SER A 326 18.98 -11.48 -26.61
CA SER A 326 20.14 -12.10 -25.94
C SER A 326 19.70 -13.14 -24.90
N GLU A 327 20.50 -14.16 -24.66
CA GLU A 327 20.28 -15.12 -23.59
C GLU A 327 21.16 -14.80 -22.39
N ILE A 328 20.59 -14.97 -21.20
CA ILE A 328 21.30 -14.80 -19.94
C ILE A 328 20.83 -15.84 -18.92
N THR A 329 21.77 -16.34 -18.12
CA THR A 329 21.47 -17.13 -16.94
C THR A 329 21.49 -16.23 -15.70
N VAL A 330 20.37 -16.14 -15.00
CA VAL A 330 20.22 -15.40 -13.73
C VAL A 330 20.12 -16.38 -12.58
N ASP A 331 20.41 -15.92 -11.36
CA ASP A 331 20.21 -16.71 -10.16
C ASP A 331 19.05 -16.18 -9.34
N LEU A 332 18.10 -17.04 -9.02
CA LEU A 332 16.96 -16.69 -8.21
C LEU A 332 17.26 -16.69 -6.69
N GLY A 333 18.49 -17.15 -6.29
CA GLY A 333 18.78 -17.35 -4.89
C GLY A 333 17.80 -18.32 -4.23
N ASN A 334 17.81 -18.41 -2.92
CA ASN A 334 16.95 -19.32 -2.15
C ASN A 334 15.86 -18.61 -1.34
N ASN A 335 15.70 -17.29 -1.51
CA ASN A 335 14.77 -16.44 -0.74
C ASN A 335 13.40 -16.29 -1.39
N GLY A 336 13.06 -17.08 -2.40
CA GLY A 336 11.71 -17.11 -2.95
C GLY A 336 10.68 -17.48 -1.88
N LEU A 337 9.53 -16.81 -1.90
CA LEU A 337 8.43 -17.04 -0.95
C LEU A 337 7.34 -17.88 -1.60
N VAL A 338 6.78 -18.80 -0.84
CA VAL A 338 5.55 -19.52 -1.20
C VAL A 338 4.37 -18.78 -0.56
N CYS A 339 3.35 -18.49 -1.37
CA CYS A 339 2.14 -17.77 -0.93
C CYS A 339 0.95 -18.73 -0.79
#